data_37a633f2abcf25698380a94ea5bab98b
#
_entry.id   37a633f2abcf25698380a94ea5bab98b
#
_cell.length_a   1.000
_cell.length_b   1.000
_cell.length_c   1.000
_cell.angle_alpha   90.00
_cell.angle_beta   90.00
_cell.angle_gamma   90.00
#
_symmetry.space_group_name_H-M   'P 1'
#
loop_
_entity.id
_entity.type
_entity.pdbx_description
1 polymer ?
#
loop_
_entity_poly.entity_id
_entity_poly.type
_entity_poly.pdbx_seq_one_letter_code
_entity_poly.pdbx_strand_id
1 'polypeptide(L)'
;MKYIWLKEAKNSSYAEFKTCFNYSGEKEPILKITADFKFAAYVNGEFFANGQYADLPEYKTFSAFDLSSFLKDGENELLIKAYHSGEDFQTCRSMPASVAFTVTAGEKTLAESDENALARESAEYSKGDLCTPQLGFMYNYSFTAREKEWEKATVVDTNFKEYAKPIKNTYLSAPRKGKVIAQGEYKLNGGRTVGEITERAYLSQRFYSELTGTGKDFKNKHYLPMSVKAENITGDGVYLVLDVGFECAGYPYFSIEVPQETVIYFGWGEHLSDLRPRTSVGVRNFAFKAELKAGKNDFSDYLRRIGARYFIIFVAAKKFKINDAGIREELYPFDKP
;
A
#
# COMPACT_ATOMS: atom_id res chain seq x y z
N MET A 1 5.91 10.00 25.07
CA MET A 1 5.22 8.95 24.30
C MET A 1 5.64 7.57 24.80
N LYS A 2 4.74 6.59 24.83
CA LYS A 2 5.04 5.19 25.14
C LYS A 2 5.00 4.38 23.85
N TYR A 3 5.81 3.31 23.77
CA TYR A 3 5.66 2.33 22.67
C TYR A 3 4.45 1.46 22.95
N ILE A 4 3.58 1.33 21.96
CA ILE A 4 2.33 0.59 22.08
C ILE A 4 2.17 -0.40 20.91
N TRP A 5 1.47 -1.52 21.17
CA TRP A 5 1.06 -2.49 20.16
C TRP A 5 -0.24 -3.19 20.56
N LEU A 6 -0.62 -4.21 19.82
CA LEU A 6 -1.66 -5.16 20.22
C LEU A 6 -1.18 -6.01 21.40
N LYS A 7 -2.12 -6.62 22.14
CA LYS A 7 -1.81 -7.53 23.25
C LYS A 7 -0.90 -8.69 22.81
N GLU A 8 -1.09 -9.16 21.58
CA GLU A 8 -0.26 -10.20 20.98
C GLU A 8 0.38 -9.69 19.70
N ALA A 9 1.70 -9.81 19.60
CA ALA A 9 2.44 -9.53 18.37
C ALA A 9 2.62 -10.81 17.56
N LYS A 10 2.28 -10.75 16.26
CA LYS A 10 2.51 -11.85 15.31
C LYS A 10 3.48 -11.37 14.23
N ASN A 11 4.37 -12.24 13.77
CA ASN A 11 5.26 -11.91 12.67
C ASN A 11 4.46 -11.58 11.39
N SER A 12 4.93 -10.59 10.66
CA SER A 12 4.30 -10.10 9.43
C SER A 12 2.84 -9.71 9.63
N SER A 13 2.56 -8.94 10.69
CA SER A 13 1.22 -8.48 11.07
C SER A 13 1.01 -6.99 10.82
N TYR A 14 -0.24 -6.63 10.64
CA TYR A 14 -0.70 -5.26 10.42
C TYR A 14 -1.63 -4.84 11.54
N ALA A 15 -1.41 -3.67 12.11
CA ALA A 15 -2.21 -3.11 13.18
C ALA A 15 -2.61 -1.68 12.88
N GLU A 16 -3.73 -1.27 13.45
CA GLU A 16 -4.24 0.10 13.36
C GLU A 16 -4.30 0.69 14.76
N PHE A 17 -3.89 1.95 14.89
CA PHE A 17 -3.90 2.71 16.14
C PHE A 17 -4.67 4.00 15.92
N LYS A 18 -5.56 4.33 16.87
CA LYS A 18 -6.41 5.50 16.75
C LYS A 18 -6.40 6.30 18.05
N THR A 19 -6.33 7.62 17.91
CA THR A 19 -6.54 8.58 18.99
C THR A 19 -7.28 9.81 18.48
N CYS A 20 -8.10 10.43 19.35
CA CYS A 20 -8.76 11.71 19.08
C CYS A 20 -8.17 12.78 19.97
N PHE A 21 -8.10 14.01 19.47
CA PHE A 21 -7.62 15.16 20.21
C PHE A 21 -8.29 16.45 19.73
N ASN A 22 -8.36 17.45 20.61
CA ASN A 22 -8.89 18.76 20.28
C ASN A 22 -7.75 19.71 19.86
N TYR A 23 -7.99 20.48 18.81
CA TYR A 23 -7.12 21.54 18.32
C TYR A 23 -7.89 22.84 18.26
N SER A 24 -7.27 23.94 18.69
CA SER A 24 -7.91 25.27 18.80
C SER A 24 -7.07 26.36 18.12
N GLY A 25 -6.37 25.99 17.02
CA GLY A 25 -5.55 26.94 16.27
C GLY A 25 -4.17 27.22 16.90
N GLU A 26 -3.68 26.34 17.76
CA GLU A 26 -2.33 26.45 18.32
C GLU A 26 -1.28 26.42 17.21
N LYS A 27 -0.19 27.17 17.40
CA LYS A 27 0.89 27.27 16.40
C LYS A 27 1.74 26.01 16.34
N GLU A 28 2.26 25.73 15.13
CA GLU A 28 3.24 24.67 14.87
C GLU A 28 2.81 23.28 15.35
N PRO A 29 1.65 22.77 14.88
CA PRO A 29 1.24 21.43 15.23
C PRO A 29 2.14 20.40 14.51
N ILE A 30 2.83 19.58 15.31
CA ILE A 30 3.81 18.59 14.82
C ILE A 30 3.43 17.20 15.32
N LEU A 31 3.40 16.23 14.41
CA LEU A 31 3.44 14.81 14.75
C LEU A 31 4.89 14.33 14.80
N LYS A 32 5.33 13.81 15.93
CA LYS A 32 6.51 12.95 16.03
C LYS A 32 6.04 11.51 16.06
N ILE A 33 6.63 10.65 15.21
CA ILE A 33 6.22 9.24 15.10
C ILE A 33 7.42 8.34 14.80
N THR A 34 7.39 7.15 15.38
CA THR A 34 8.29 6.04 15.10
C THR A 34 7.52 4.72 15.13
N ALA A 35 7.94 3.75 14.33
CA ALA A 35 7.43 2.38 14.33
C ALA A 35 8.58 1.40 14.26
N ASP A 36 8.33 0.15 14.62
CA ASP A 36 9.39 -0.88 14.50
C ASP A 36 9.81 -1.10 13.05
N PHE A 37 8.86 -1.11 12.10
CA PHE A 37 9.21 -1.30 10.69
C PHE A 37 8.56 -0.32 9.73
N LYS A 38 7.21 -0.30 9.54
CA LYS A 38 6.54 0.61 8.60
C LYS A 38 5.27 1.18 9.20
N PHE A 39 4.97 2.43 8.84
CA PHE A 39 3.69 3.07 9.16
C PHE A 39 3.15 3.91 8.01
N ALA A 40 1.85 4.10 8.01
CA ALA A 40 1.13 5.11 7.25
C ALA A 40 0.20 5.85 8.21
N ALA A 41 0.20 7.18 8.16
CA ALA A 41 -0.54 8.01 9.09
C ALA A 41 -1.57 8.88 8.36
N TYR A 42 -2.74 8.99 8.98
CA TYR A 42 -3.92 9.68 8.46
C TYR A 42 -4.45 10.64 9.52
N VAL A 43 -4.84 11.81 9.09
CA VAL A 43 -5.58 12.78 9.94
C VAL A 43 -6.94 13.01 9.32
N ASN A 44 -8.00 12.87 10.11
CA ASN A 44 -9.39 13.02 9.65
C ASN A 44 -9.72 12.18 8.40
N GLY A 45 -9.12 10.98 8.28
CA GLY A 45 -9.26 10.07 7.14
C GLY A 45 -8.39 10.42 5.92
N GLU A 46 -7.65 11.53 5.94
CA GLU A 46 -6.74 11.93 4.86
C GLU A 46 -5.32 11.44 5.16
N PHE A 47 -4.71 10.73 4.18
CA PHE A 47 -3.31 10.32 4.26
C PHE A 47 -2.38 11.54 4.21
N PHE A 48 -1.40 11.59 5.11
CA PHE A 48 -0.45 12.69 5.10
C PHE A 48 1.02 12.25 5.18
N ALA A 49 1.33 11.10 5.79
CA ALA A 49 2.72 10.68 5.99
C ALA A 49 2.87 9.16 6.03
N ASN A 50 4.03 8.68 5.64
CA ASN A 50 4.47 7.30 5.83
C ASN A 50 5.96 7.22 6.15
N GLY A 51 6.40 6.09 6.64
CA GLY A 51 7.77 5.74 7.04
C GLY A 51 7.78 4.28 7.49
N GLN A 52 8.74 3.79 8.13
CA GLN A 52 9.84 4.23 8.98
C GLN A 52 11.15 4.33 8.19
N TYR A 53 12.08 5.18 8.65
CA TYR A 53 13.47 5.12 8.24
C TYR A 53 14.09 3.84 8.80
N ALA A 54 14.89 3.14 7.98
CA ALA A 54 15.56 1.92 8.41
C ALA A 54 16.57 2.24 9.54
N ASP A 55 16.37 1.66 10.71
CA ASP A 55 17.12 1.91 11.92
C ASP A 55 17.39 0.61 12.72
N LEU A 56 18.01 0.76 13.86
CA LEU A 56 18.42 -0.33 14.75
C LEU A 56 17.85 -0.09 16.15
N PRO A 57 17.72 -1.14 16.98
CA PRO A 57 17.24 -0.98 18.36
C PRO A 57 18.03 0.05 19.17
N GLU A 58 19.35 0.11 18.97
CA GLU A 58 20.27 1.01 19.67
C GLU A 58 20.24 2.44 19.11
N TYR A 59 19.65 2.62 17.93
CA TYR A 59 19.56 3.88 17.22
C TYR A 59 18.18 4.05 16.58
N LYS A 60 17.15 4.11 17.42
CA LYS A 60 15.77 4.24 16.99
C LYS A 60 15.49 5.66 16.51
N THR A 61 14.96 5.80 15.29
CA THR A 61 14.69 7.13 14.74
C THR A 61 13.21 7.49 14.82
N PHE A 62 12.91 8.74 15.04
CA PHE A 62 11.58 9.30 14.86
C PHE A 62 11.57 10.31 13.72
N SER A 63 10.47 10.36 13.00
CA SER A 63 10.17 11.37 12.00
C SER A 63 9.26 12.45 12.59
N ALA A 64 9.39 13.70 12.14
CA ALA A 64 8.52 14.79 12.51
C ALA A 64 7.81 15.34 11.27
N PHE A 65 6.49 15.60 11.39
CA PHE A 65 5.65 16.06 10.29
C PHE A 65 4.80 17.24 10.73
N ASP A 66 4.71 18.26 9.90
CA ASP A 66 3.82 19.41 10.10
C ASP A 66 2.37 19.01 9.80
N LEU A 67 1.47 19.25 10.74
CA LEU A 67 0.05 18.94 10.63
C LEU A 67 -0.81 20.16 10.27
N SER A 68 -0.24 21.34 10.08
CA SER A 68 -0.98 22.61 9.92
C SER A 68 -2.05 22.56 8.82
N SER A 69 -1.81 21.81 7.75
CA SER A 69 -2.73 21.71 6.61
C SER A 69 -3.82 20.64 6.78
N PHE A 70 -3.76 19.82 7.83
CA PHE A 70 -4.63 18.64 8.02
C PHE A 70 -5.56 18.78 9.21
N LEU A 71 -5.26 19.69 10.14
CA LEU A 71 -6.07 19.92 11.34
C LEU A 71 -7.20 20.90 11.07
N LYS A 72 -8.32 20.65 11.73
CA LYS A 72 -9.47 21.55 11.82
C LYS A 72 -9.70 21.97 13.26
N ASP A 73 -10.34 23.11 13.48
CA ASP A 73 -10.77 23.49 14.81
C ASP A 73 -11.73 22.46 15.40
N GLY A 74 -11.54 22.14 16.69
CA GLY A 74 -12.29 21.12 17.40
C GLY A 74 -11.62 19.74 17.35
N GLU A 75 -12.43 18.70 17.34
CA GLU A 75 -11.95 17.31 17.38
C GLU A 75 -11.32 16.87 16.08
N ASN A 76 -10.14 16.24 16.18
CA ASN A 76 -9.39 15.62 15.11
C ASN A 76 -9.09 14.18 15.47
N GLU A 77 -9.07 13.30 14.47
CA GLU A 77 -8.69 11.89 14.58
C GLU A 77 -7.33 11.66 13.94
N LEU A 78 -6.41 11.03 14.65
CA LEU A 78 -5.18 10.46 14.12
C LEU A 78 -5.36 8.95 14.02
N LEU A 79 -5.22 8.40 12.80
CA LEU A 79 -5.18 6.96 12.53
C LEU A 79 -3.80 6.60 11.99
N ILE A 80 -3.18 5.59 12.59
CA ILE A 80 -1.89 5.04 12.15
C ILE A 80 -2.11 3.59 11.76
N LYS A 81 -1.77 3.22 10.51
CA LYS A 81 -1.65 1.83 10.07
C LYS A 81 -0.18 1.45 10.15
N ALA A 82 0.15 0.38 10.86
CA ALA A 82 1.53 -0.06 11.06
C ALA A 82 1.71 -1.51 10.61
N TYR A 83 2.89 -1.80 10.06
CA TYR A 83 3.33 -3.14 9.69
C TYR A 83 4.51 -3.55 10.55
N HIS A 84 4.38 -4.68 11.24
CA HIS A 84 5.41 -5.35 11.99
C HIS A 84 5.99 -6.51 11.19
N SER A 85 7.31 -6.51 10.95
CA SER A 85 7.98 -7.59 10.24
C SER A 85 8.14 -8.84 11.12
N GLY A 86 8.66 -8.69 12.31
CA GLY A 86 8.94 -9.77 13.26
C GLY A 86 10.10 -10.69 12.87
N GLU A 87 10.73 -10.45 11.72
CA GLU A 87 11.82 -11.27 11.17
C GLU A 87 12.93 -10.36 10.61
N ASP A 88 14.16 -10.87 10.65
CA ASP A 88 15.33 -10.21 10.05
C ASP A 88 15.31 -10.37 8.53
N PHE A 89 15.46 -9.25 7.84
CA PHE A 89 15.72 -9.19 6.40
C PHE A 89 16.97 -8.33 6.14
N GLN A 90 17.46 -8.27 4.92
CA GLN A 90 18.63 -7.45 4.63
C GLN A 90 18.41 -5.96 4.87
N THR A 91 17.17 -5.48 4.77
CA THR A 91 16.79 -4.07 4.95
C THR A 91 16.12 -3.79 6.30
N CYS A 92 16.02 -4.78 7.20
CA CYS A 92 15.29 -4.66 8.46
C CYS A 92 15.90 -5.59 9.49
N ARG A 93 16.04 -5.11 10.73
CA ARG A 93 16.28 -5.93 11.91
C ARG A 93 14.98 -6.11 12.68
N SER A 94 14.75 -7.31 13.17
CA SER A 94 13.60 -7.59 14.03
C SER A 94 13.72 -6.80 15.33
N MET A 95 12.63 -6.13 15.68
CA MET A 95 12.48 -5.36 16.92
C MET A 95 11.14 -5.75 17.56
N PRO A 96 10.90 -5.43 18.83
CA PRO A 96 9.57 -5.55 19.41
C PRO A 96 8.53 -4.78 18.57
N ALA A 97 7.43 -5.46 18.25
CA ALA A 97 6.32 -4.83 17.52
C ALA A 97 5.86 -3.59 18.26
N SER A 98 5.93 -2.43 17.63
CA SER A 98 5.65 -1.19 18.33
C SER A 98 5.45 0.00 17.40
N VAL A 99 4.65 0.93 17.87
CA VAL A 99 4.52 2.30 17.35
C VAL A 99 4.53 3.27 18.54
N ALA A 100 5.14 4.44 18.36
CA ALA A 100 5.06 5.51 19.33
C ALA A 100 4.89 6.85 18.64
N PHE A 101 4.05 7.72 19.17
CA PHE A 101 3.78 9.03 18.59
C PHE A 101 3.44 10.08 19.63
N THR A 102 3.66 11.34 19.28
CA THR A 102 3.19 12.51 20.03
C THR A 102 2.74 13.59 19.05
N VAL A 103 1.58 14.17 19.28
CA VAL A 103 1.10 15.38 18.60
C VAL A 103 1.31 16.54 19.56
N THR A 104 2.12 17.51 19.15
CA THR A 104 2.37 18.74 19.94
C THR A 104 1.99 19.97 19.13
N ALA A 105 1.64 21.05 19.79
CA ALA A 105 1.49 22.37 19.18
C ALA A 105 2.11 23.41 20.11
N GLY A 106 3.23 23.99 19.70
CA GLY A 106 4.10 24.73 20.61
C GLY A 106 4.57 23.85 21.77
N GLU A 107 4.35 24.31 23.02
CA GLU A 107 4.70 23.55 24.23
C GLU A 107 3.61 22.57 24.70
N LYS A 108 2.42 22.61 24.07
CA LYS A 108 1.27 21.79 24.47
C LYS A 108 1.30 20.43 23.77
N THR A 109 1.17 19.35 24.55
CA THR A 109 0.88 18.02 24.02
C THR A 109 -0.63 17.88 23.80
N LEU A 110 -1.04 17.61 22.57
CA LEU A 110 -2.43 17.42 22.19
C LEU A 110 -2.84 15.94 22.25
N ALA A 111 -1.94 15.04 21.86
CA ALA A 111 -2.11 13.59 21.96
C ALA A 111 -0.76 12.89 22.06
N GLU A 112 -0.73 11.73 22.69
CA GLU A 112 0.44 10.85 22.68
C GLU A 112 0.02 9.38 22.71
N SER A 113 0.92 8.52 22.30
CA SER A 113 0.75 7.07 22.41
C SER A 113 0.90 6.62 23.85
N ASP A 114 -0.14 6.04 24.37
CA ASP A 114 -0.23 5.43 25.70
C ASP A 114 -1.25 4.28 25.72
N GLU A 115 -1.56 3.76 26.89
CA GLU A 115 -2.55 2.71 27.12
C GLU A 115 -4.01 3.13 26.86
N ASN A 116 -4.28 4.40 26.58
CA ASN A 116 -5.62 4.90 26.24
C ASN A 116 -5.84 4.95 24.72
N ALA A 117 -4.77 4.92 23.94
CA ALA A 117 -4.89 4.78 22.48
C ALA A 117 -5.65 3.51 22.14
N LEU A 118 -6.50 3.57 21.11
CA LEU A 118 -7.21 2.42 20.60
C LEU A 118 -6.34 1.68 19.59
N ALA A 119 -6.36 0.36 19.62
CA ALA A 119 -5.63 -0.51 18.72
C ALA A 119 -6.52 -1.64 18.20
N ARG A 120 -6.27 -2.09 16.99
CA ARG A 120 -6.90 -3.31 16.43
C ARG A 120 -5.98 -3.95 15.40
N GLU A 121 -6.12 -5.26 15.19
CA GLU A 121 -5.53 -5.93 14.03
C GLU A 121 -6.19 -5.37 12.76
N SER A 122 -5.38 -5.01 11.75
CA SER A 122 -5.96 -4.56 10.48
C SER A 122 -6.75 -5.70 9.83
N ALA A 123 -7.97 -5.42 9.43
CA ALA A 123 -8.80 -6.37 8.69
C ALA A 123 -8.46 -6.40 7.21
N GLU A 124 -8.05 -5.26 6.66
CA GLU A 124 -7.81 -5.09 5.23
C GLU A 124 -6.51 -5.76 4.77
N TYR A 125 -5.45 -5.69 5.59
CA TYR A 125 -4.13 -6.22 5.28
C TYR A 125 -3.91 -7.59 5.93
N SER A 126 -3.33 -8.51 5.19
CA SER A 126 -2.85 -9.79 5.69
C SER A 126 -1.49 -10.14 5.09
N LYS A 127 -0.74 -11.04 5.75
CA LYS A 127 0.55 -11.52 5.24
C LYS A 127 0.37 -12.10 3.84
N GLY A 128 1.15 -11.60 2.89
CA GLY A 128 1.27 -12.13 1.53
C GLY A 128 2.50 -13.01 1.36
N ASP A 129 2.89 -13.23 0.12
CA ASP A 129 4.07 -14.03 -0.23
C ASP A 129 5.37 -13.30 0.08
N LEU A 130 6.47 -14.05 0.20
CA LEU A 130 7.81 -13.47 0.28
C LEU A 130 8.10 -12.67 -1.00
N CYS A 131 8.16 -11.34 -0.88
CA CYS A 131 8.52 -10.48 -2.01
C CYS A 131 9.96 -10.76 -2.45
N THR A 132 10.90 -10.53 -1.58
CA THR A 132 12.30 -10.91 -1.75
C THR A 132 12.96 -11.18 -0.40
N PRO A 133 14.08 -11.95 -0.35
CA PRO A 133 14.88 -12.07 0.87
C PRO A 133 15.40 -10.74 1.43
N GLN A 134 15.48 -9.70 0.59
CA GLN A 134 15.93 -8.37 1.00
C GLN A 134 14.79 -7.57 1.65
N LEU A 135 13.58 -7.65 1.09
CA LEU A 135 12.46 -6.78 1.43
C LEU A 135 11.46 -7.44 2.38
N GLY A 136 11.47 -8.78 2.51
CA GLY A 136 10.50 -9.51 3.30
C GLY A 136 9.18 -9.76 2.55
N PHE A 137 8.10 -9.90 3.31
CA PHE A 137 6.79 -10.29 2.79
C PHE A 137 6.02 -9.14 2.18
N MET A 138 5.24 -9.42 1.13
CA MET A 138 4.16 -8.59 0.66
C MET A 138 2.93 -8.75 1.54
N TYR A 139 1.89 -8.04 1.17
CA TYR A 139 0.55 -8.19 1.73
C TYR A 139 -0.41 -8.81 0.71
N ASN A 140 -1.53 -9.31 1.20
CA ASN A 140 -2.79 -9.39 0.48
C ASN A 140 -3.73 -8.31 1.04
N TYR A 141 -4.65 -7.80 0.21
CA TYR A 141 -5.58 -6.75 0.60
C TYR A 141 -7.03 -7.18 0.40
N SER A 142 -7.93 -6.81 1.29
CA SER A 142 -9.35 -7.17 1.17
C SER A 142 -10.26 -5.98 1.46
N PHE A 143 -11.07 -5.60 0.47
CA PHE A 143 -12.17 -4.63 0.65
C PHE A 143 -13.42 -5.26 1.26
N THR A 144 -13.45 -6.59 1.39
CA THR A 144 -14.59 -7.36 1.92
C THR A 144 -14.38 -7.79 3.36
N ALA A 145 -13.20 -7.55 3.91
CA ALA A 145 -12.87 -7.92 5.27
C ALA A 145 -13.73 -7.15 6.28
N ARG A 146 -14.16 -7.84 7.31
CA ARG A 146 -14.90 -7.22 8.42
C ARG A 146 -13.92 -6.53 9.35
N GLU A 147 -14.20 -5.28 9.67
CA GLU A 147 -13.44 -4.56 10.68
C GLU A 147 -13.42 -5.28 12.02
N LYS A 148 -12.24 -5.23 12.67
CA LYS A 148 -12.07 -5.75 14.03
C LYS A 148 -12.53 -4.69 15.02
N GLU A 149 -12.96 -5.15 16.20
CA GLU A 149 -13.27 -4.25 17.31
C GLU A 149 -12.03 -3.52 17.79
N TRP A 150 -12.24 -2.28 18.21
CA TRP A 150 -11.19 -1.46 18.83
C TRP A 150 -11.01 -1.88 20.29
N GLU A 151 -9.77 -2.12 20.67
CA GLU A 151 -9.36 -2.42 22.04
C GLU A 151 -8.36 -1.37 22.53
N LYS A 152 -8.07 -1.32 23.81
CA LYS A 152 -6.99 -0.50 24.33
C LYS A 152 -5.64 -1.06 23.90
N ALA A 153 -4.74 -0.18 23.48
CA ALA A 153 -3.38 -0.54 23.16
C ALA A 153 -2.63 -1.08 24.38
N THR A 154 -1.70 -1.99 24.15
CA THR A 154 -0.80 -2.51 25.18
C THR A 154 0.52 -1.77 25.11
N VAL A 155 1.01 -1.29 26.25
CA VAL A 155 2.34 -0.67 26.35
C VAL A 155 3.40 -1.76 26.17
N VAL A 156 4.36 -1.49 25.31
CA VAL A 156 5.48 -2.38 25.00
C VAL A 156 6.71 -1.83 25.71
N ASP A 157 7.33 -2.63 26.56
CA ASP A 157 8.59 -2.27 27.20
C ASP A 157 9.75 -2.35 26.20
N THR A 158 10.47 -1.25 26.03
CA THR A 158 11.57 -1.13 25.07
C THR A 158 12.73 -0.35 25.67
N ASN A 159 13.94 -0.73 25.30
CA ASN A 159 15.18 -0.03 25.67
C ASN A 159 15.71 0.85 24.51
N PHE A 160 14.83 1.34 23.64
CA PHE A 160 15.23 2.12 22.49
C PHE A 160 15.83 3.47 22.89
N LYS A 161 16.95 3.82 22.23
CA LYS A 161 17.49 5.18 22.28
C LYS A 161 17.00 5.94 21.06
N GLU A 162 16.19 6.97 21.31
CA GLU A 162 15.53 7.73 20.25
C GLU A 162 16.39 8.89 19.74
N TYR A 163 16.43 9.03 18.43
CA TYR A 163 17.11 10.10 17.72
C TYR A 163 16.22 10.69 16.65
N ALA A 164 16.40 11.96 16.33
CA ALA A 164 15.75 12.53 15.17
C ALA A 164 16.26 11.85 13.90
N LYS A 165 15.35 11.55 12.96
CA LYS A 165 15.71 11.07 11.65
C LYS A 165 16.77 11.99 11.02
N PRO A 166 17.93 11.47 10.53
CA PRO A 166 19.07 12.29 10.12
C PRO A 166 18.89 12.94 8.72
N ILE A 167 17.83 12.59 8.00
CA ILE A 167 17.54 13.10 6.67
C ILE A 167 16.11 13.67 6.61
N LYS A 168 15.84 14.52 5.61
CA LYS A 168 14.49 15.06 5.38
C LYS A 168 13.48 13.95 5.10
N ASN A 169 12.21 14.20 5.39
CA ASN A 169 11.14 13.29 5.00
C ASN A 169 10.99 13.25 3.48
N THR A 170 10.74 12.07 2.95
CA THR A 170 10.33 11.88 1.57
C THR A 170 8.88 12.37 1.38
N TYR A 171 8.50 12.64 0.15
CA TYR A 171 7.13 12.98 -0.20
C TYR A 171 6.66 12.15 -1.41
N LEU A 172 5.35 12.02 -1.56
CA LEU A 172 4.77 11.30 -2.69
C LEU A 172 4.45 12.26 -3.83
N SER A 173 4.82 11.87 -5.05
CA SER A 173 4.44 12.60 -6.26
C SER A 173 2.92 12.52 -6.52
N ALA A 174 2.44 13.36 -7.44
CA ALA A 174 1.13 13.12 -8.06
C ALA A 174 1.08 11.70 -8.66
N PRO A 175 -0.11 11.07 -8.71
CA PRO A 175 -0.26 9.74 -9.30
C PRO A 175 0.25 9.68 -10.74
N ARG A 176 1.15 8.74 -11.03
CA ARG A 176 1.61 8.43 -12.38
C ARG A 176 0.79 7.29 -12.95
N LYS A 177 -0.05 7.61 -13.90
CA LYS A 177 -0.96 6.67 -14.55
C LYS A 177 -0.24 5.75 -15.51
N GLY A 178 -0.60 4.47 -15.48
CA GLY A 178 -0.15 3.49 -16.45
C GLY A 178 -0.87 3.64 -17.79
N LYS A 179 -0.10 3.53 -18.88
CA LYS A 179 -0.62 3.38 -20.23
C LYS A 179 -0.80 1.91 -20.53
N VAL A 180 -1.98 1.49 -21.01
CA VAL A 180 -2.23 0.10 -21.42
C VAL A 180 -1.39 -0.21 -22.67
N ILE A 181 -0.50 -1.20 -22.59
CA ILE A 181 0.39 -1.62 -23.69
C ILE A 181 0.07 -3.04 -24.19
N ALA A 182 -0.59 -3.86 -23.38
CA ALA A 182 -1.12 -5.16 -23.77
C ALA A 182 -2.40 -5.46 -22.99
N GLN A 183 -3.26 -6.29 -23.57
CA GLN A 183 -4.54 -6.66 -22.99
C GLN A 183 -5.07 -7.94 -23.57
N GLY A 184 -5.95 -8.63 -22.87
CA GLY A 184 -6.59 -9.83 -23.35
C GLY A 184 -7.25 -10.64 -22.24
N GLU A 185 -7.52 -11.91 -22.56
CA GLU A 185 -8.00 -12.88 -21.58
C GLU A 185 -6.83 -13.66 -20.96
N TYR A 186 -7.02 -14.11 -19.73
CA TYR A 186 -6.09 -15.01 -19.09
C TYR A 186 -6.78 -16.27 -18.60
N LYS A 187 -5.99 -17.33 -18.45
CA LYS A 187 -6.39 -18.56 -17.77
C LYS A 187 -5.34 -18.92 -16.73
N LEU A 188 -5.77 -19.12 -15.52
CA LEU A 188 -4.88 -19.53 -14.43
C LEU A 188 -4.31 -20.92 -14.72
N ASN A 189 -3.02 -21.09 -14.48
CA ASN A 189 -2.30 -22.32 -14.75
C ASN A 189 -1.44 -22.77 -13.55
N GLY A 190 -2.06 -22.81 -12.38
CA GLY A 190 -1.41 -23.17 -11.14
C GLY A 190 -0.41 -22.12 -10.66
N GLY A 191 0.22 -22.39 -9.53
CA GLY A 191 1.18 -21.51 -8.84
C GLY A 191 0.99 -21.64 -7.34
N ARG A 192 2.09 -21.53 -6.57
CA ARG A 192 2.07 -21.59 -5.12
C ARG A 192 2.01 -20.20 -4.50
N THR A 193 2.51 -19.22 -5.20
CA THR A 193 2.54 -17.82 -4.81
C THR A 193 1.78 -16.96 -5.83
N VAL A 194 1.37 -15.77 -5.44
CA VAL A 194 0.69 -14.83 -6.36
C VAL A 194 1.60 -14.48 -7.54
N GLY A 195 2.90 -14.31 -7.31
CA GLY A 195 3.89 -14.11 -8.37
C GLY A 195 3.93 -15.29 -9.36
N GLU A 196 3.96 -16.53 -8.88
CA GLU A 196 3.91 -17.72 -9.74
C GLU A 196 2.58 -17.84 -10.50
N ILE A 197 1.45 -17.53 -9.85
CA ILE A 197 0.13 -17.55 -10.49
C ILE A 197 0.12 -16.58 -11.68
N THR A 198 0.58 -15.34 -11.49
CA THR A 198 0.61 -14.35 -12.56
C THR A 198 1.65 -14.67 -13.64
N GLU A 199 2.78 -15.23 -13.28
CA GLU A 199 3.83 -15.63 -14.24
C GLU A 199 3.41 -16.82 -15.11
N ARG A 200 2.69 -17.79 -14.53
CA ARG A 200 2.28 -19.03 -15.23
C ARG A 200 0.95 -18.94 -15.95
N ALA A 201 0.16 -17.89 -15.72
CA ALA A 201 -1.12 -17.75 -16.39
C ALA A 201 -0.94 -17.73 -17.91
N TYR A 202 -1.76 -18.52 -18.62
CA TYR A 202 -1.84 -18.43 -20.07
C TYR A 202 -2.50 -17.12 -20.45
N LEU A 203 -1.88 -16.37 -21.35
CA LEU A 203 -2.37 -15.10 -21.86
C LEU A 203 -2.73 -15.22 -23.34
N SER A 204 -3.92 -14.78 -23.70
CA SER A 204 -4.36 -14.63 -25.09
C SER A 204 -4.70 -13.16 -25.33
N GLN A 205 -3.99 -12.54 -26.27
CA GLN A 205 -4.26 -11.16 -26.65
C GLN A 205 -5.64 -11.03 -27.28
N ARG A 206 -6.34 -9.94 -26.97
CA ARG A 206 -7.63 -9.57 -27.55
C ARG A 206 -7.60 -8.11 -27.97
N PHE A 207 -8.32 -7.81 -29.06
CA PHE A 207 -8.51 -6.44 -29.48
C PHE A 207 -9.34 -5.66 -28.44
N TYR A 208 -9.09 -4.38 -28.33
CA TYR A 208 -9.84 -3.51 -27.43
C TYR A 208 -11.36 -3.59 -27.68
N SER A 209 -11.78 -3.64 -28.96
CA SER A 209 -13.17 -3.78 -29.37
C SER A 209 -13.83 -5.06 -28.83
N GLU A 210 -13.10 -6.17 -28.80
CA GLU A 210 -13.59 -7.45 -28.25
C GLU A 210 -13.79 -7.38 -26.74
N LEU A 211 -12.93 -6.65 -26.03
CA LEU A 211 -13.02 -6.49 -24.58
C LEU A 211 -14.02 -5.44 -24.15
N THR A 212 -14.29 -4.43 -24.96
CA THR A 212 -15.15 -3.30 -24.59
C THR A 212 -16.52 -3.32 -25.25
N GLY A 213 -16.73 -4.19 -26.22
CA GLY A 213 -17.99 -4.27 -26.99
C GLY A 213 -18.29 -3.03 -27.84
N THR A 214 -17.29 -2.20 -28.15
CA THR A 214 -17.51 -0.92 -28.85
C THR A 214 -17.55 -1.02 -30.37
N GLY A 215 -17.17 -2.17 -30.95
CA GLY A 215 -17.14 -2.40 -32.41
C GLY A 215 -16.16 -1.53 -33.19
N LYS A 216 -15.31 -0.78 -32.51
CA LYS A 216 -14.32 0.11 -33.12
C LYS A 216 -12.91 -0.41 -32.89
N ASP A 217 -12.19 -0.67 -33.97
CA ASP A 217 -10.77 -0.96 -33.92
C ASP A 217 -9.98 0.28 -33.46
N PHE A 218 -9.12 0.07 -32.49
CA PHE A 218 -8.34 1.16 -31.90
C PHE A 218 -6.88 1.08 -32.26
N LYS A 219 -6.48 1.90 -33.16
CA LYS A 219 -5.07 2.30 -33.27
C LYS A 219 -4.62 3.22 -32.11
N ASN A 220 -5.54 3.74 -31.28
CA ASN A 220 -5.23 4.90 -30.43
C ASN A 220 -5.83 4.93 -29.02
N LYS A 221 -6.36 3.85 -28.43
CA LYS A 221 -6.87 3.93 -27.06
C LYS A 221 -6.22 2.90 -26.13
N HIS A 222 -5.05 3.27 -25.68
CA HIS A 222 -4.32 2.55 -24.63
C HIS A 222 -4.37 3.32 -23.29
N TYR A 223 -5.50 4.00 -23.00
CA TYR A 223 -5.64 4.86 -21.84
C TYR A 223 -6.75 4.40 -20.91
N LEU A 224 -6.51 4.59 -19.61
CA LEU A 224 -7.56 4.52 -18.61
C LEU A 224 -8.34 5.85 -18.58
N PRO A 225 -9.65 5.85 -18.29
CA PRO A 225 -10.45 4.71 -17.88
C PRO A 225 -10.83 3.76 -19.03
N MET A 226 -10.97 2.46 -18.71
CA MET A 226 -11.41 1.42 -19.61
C MET A 226 -12.57 0.63 -19.01
N SER A 227 -13.71 0.55 -19.75
CA SER A 227 -14.82 -0.32 -19.39
C SER A 227 -14.74 -1.63 -20.16
N VAL A 228 -14.66 -2.74 -19.44
CA VAL A 228 -14.59 -4.08 -20.01
C VAL A 228 -15.97 -4.72 -20.02
N LYS A 229 -16.31 -5.36 -21.15
CA LYS A 229 -17.52 -6.15 -21.41
C LYS A 229 -17.15 -7.36 -22.28
N ALA A 230 -16.30 -8.23 -21.74
CA ALA A 230 -15.69 -9.34 -22.47
C ALA A 230 -16.53 -10.63 -22.33
N GLU A 231 -17.77 -10.62 -22.79
CA GLU A 231 -18.71 -11.73 -22.60
C GLU A 231 -18.26 -13.00 -23.34
N ASN A 232 -17.53 -12.84 -24.45
CA ASN A 232 -17.13 -13.95 -25.33
C ASN A 232 -15.77 -14.57 -24.98
N ILE A 233 -15.12 -14.19 -23.87
CA ILE A 233 -13.87 -14.81 -23.46
C ILE A 233 -14.13 -16.17 -22.81
N THR A 234 -13.18 -17.10 -23.02
CA THR A 234 -13.20 -18.46 -22.46
C THR A 234 -12.31 -18.61 -21.24
N GLY A 235 -11.45 -17.64 -20.98
CA GLY A 235 -10.56 -17.61 -19.82
C GLY A 235 -11.26 -17.25 -18.50
N ASP A 236 -10.46 -17.14 -17.44
CA ASP A 236 -10.91 -16.87 -16.08
C ASP A 236 -11.18 -15.37 -15.85
N GLY A 237 -10.71 -14.51 -16.76
CA GLY A 237 -10.92 -13.07 -16.70
C GLY A 237 -10.08 -12.31 -17.72
N VAL A 238 -9.91 -11.02 -17.49
CA VAL A 238 -9.21 -10.09 -18.38
C VAL A 238 -7.94 -9.59 -17.71
N TYR A 239 -6.84 -9.51 -18.47
CA TYR A 239 -5.61 -8.88 -18.03
C TYR A 239 -5.33 -7.57 -18.78
N LEU A 240 -4.66 -6.67 -18.09
CA LEU A 240 -4.09 -5.44 -18.63
C LEU A 240 -2.63 -5.34 -18.22
N VAL A 241 -1.75 -5.00 -19.18
CA VAL A 241 -0.37 -4.62 -18.90
C VAL A 241 -0.23 -3.11 -19.07
N LEU A 242 0.32 -2.47 -18.06
CA LEU A 242 0.47 -1.02 -17.98
C LEU A 242 1.95 -0.63 -17.99
N ASP A 243 2.31 0.43 -18.70
CA ASP A 243 3.63 1.09 -18.68
C ASP A 243 3.48 2.50 -18.07
N VAL A 244 4.17 2.79 -16.98
CA VAL A 244 4.20 4.12 -16.36
C VAL A 244 5.25 5.06 -16.97
N GLY A 245 5.97 4.60 -18.01
CA GLY A 245 6.85 5.41 -18.84
C GLY A 245 8.34 5.26 -18.51
N PHE A 246 8.70 5.11 -17.25
CA PHE A 246 10.08 4.84 -16.81
C PHE A 246 10.05 4.08 -15.47
N GLU A 247 11.18 3.50 -15.12
CA GLU A 247 11.35 2.84 -13.85
C GLU A 247 11.37 3.86 -12.72
N CYS A 248 10.56 3.63 -11.72
CA CYS A 248 10.47 4.47 -10.54
C CYS A 248 10.21 3.63 -9.28
N ALA A 249 10.46 4.22 -8.13
CA ALA A 249 10.22 3.60 -6.86
C ALA A 249 9.15 4.36 -6.07
N GLY A 250 8.15 3.66 -5.59
CA GLY A 250 7.00 4.29 -4.93
C GLY A 250 5.94 3.28 -4.50
N TYR A 251 4.72 3.72 -4.44
CA TYR A 251 3.58 2.97 -3.91
C TYR A 251 2.52 2.76 -4.99
N PRO A 252 2.09 1.52 -5.25
CA PRO A 252 1.09 1.21 -6.25
C PRO A 252 -0.30 1.71 -5.82
N TYR A 253 -1.11 2.07 -6.81
CA TYR A 253 -2.51 2.40 -6.59
C TYR A 253 -3.38 1.90 -7.74
N PHE A 254 -4.67 1.70 -7.47
CA PHE A 254 -5.68 1.46 -8.50
C PHE A 254 -7.06 1.97 -8.07
N SER A 255 -7.92 2.17 -9.07
CA SER A 255 -9.36 2.42 -8.92
C SER A 255 -10.11 1.50 -9.88
N ILE A 256 -10.81 0.50 -9.34
CA ILE A 256 -11.50 -0.53 -10.10
C ILE A 256 -12.94 -0.65 -9.60
N GLU A 257 -13.88 -0.72 -10.54
CA GLU A 257 -15.31 -0.93 -10.27
C GLU A 257 -15.75 -2.28 -10.82
N VAL A 258 -16.33 -3.12 -9.97
CA VAL A 258 -16.80 -4.46 -10.31
C VAL A 258 -18.28 -4.63 -9.93
N PRO A 259 -19.08 -5.40 -10.69
CA PRO A 259 -20.49 -5.56 -10.40
C PRO A 259 -20.78 -6.50 -9.20
N GLN A 260 -19.81 -7.31 -8.83
CA GLN A 260 -19.88 -8.28 -7.73
C GLN A 260 -18.50 -8.48 -7.12
N GLU A 261 -18.42 -9.14 -5.98
CA GLU A 261 -17.16 -9.50 -5.36
C GLU A 261 -16.25 -10.24 -6.34
N THR A 262 -14.99 -9.82 -6.39
CA THR A 262 -14.03 -10.24 -7.41
C THR A 262 -12.63 -10.23 -6.85
N VAL A 263 -11.80 -11.14 -7.32
CA VAL A 263 -10.36 -11.16 -7.01
C VAL A 263 -9.58 -10.50 -8.13
N ILE A 264 -8.58 -9.71 -7.75
CA ILE A 264 -7.52 -9.27 -8.67
C ILE A 264 -6.17 -9.79 -8.21
N TYR A 265 -5.29 -10.02 -9.21
CA TYR A 265 -3.87 -10.24 -8.98
C TYR A 265 -3.12 -9.08 -9.60
N PHE A 266 -2.35 -8.38 -8.79
CA PHE A 266 -1.62 -7.19 -9.18
C PHE A 266 -0.12 -7.49 -9.12
N GLY A 267 0.52 -7.57 -10.29
CA GLY A 267 1.94 -7.84 -10.42
C GLY A 267 2.70 -6.66 -11.01
N TRP A 268 4.01 -6.62 -10.78
CA TRP A 268 4.87 -5.56 -11.30
C TRP A 268 6.26 -6.07 -11.68
N GLY A 269 6.98 -5.26 -12.45
CA GLY A 269 8.36 -5.53 -12.84
C GLY A 269 9.01 -4.32 -13.49
N GLU A 270 10.33 -4.39 -13.63
CA GLU A 270 11.17 -3.34 -14.20
C GLU A 270 11.27 -3.46 -15.73
N HIS A 271 11.11 -4.66 -16.26
CA HIS A 271 11.20 -4.96 -17.69
C HIS A 271 10.13 -5.96 -18.14
N LEU A 272 9.92 -6.05 -19.43
CA LEU A 272 8.98 -6.97 -20.05
C LEU A 272 9.69 -8.18 -20.67
N SER A 273 9.02 -9.33 -20.60
CA SER A 273 9.27 -10.51 -21.41
C SER A 273 7.95 -10.91 -22.03
N ASP A 274 7.89 -11.01 -23.37
CA ASP A 274 6.66 -11.33 -24.12
C ASP A 274 5.45 -10.46 -23.72
N LEU A 275 5.66 -9.15 -23.64
CA LEU A 275 4.66 -8.16 -23.25
C LEU A 275 4.07 -8.35 -21.83
N ARG A 276 4.76 -9.04 -20.95
CA ARG A 276 4.39 -9.13 -19.53
C ARG A 276 5.57 -8.81 -18.61
N PRO A 277 5.36 -8.16 -17.45
CA PRO A 277 6.39 -8.06 -16.43
C PRO A 277 6.64 -9.44 -15.82
N ARG A 278 7.87 -9.73 -15.47
CA ARG A 278 8.22 -10.93 -14.73
C ARG A 278 7.88 -10.78 -13.27
N THR A 279 6.84 -11.47 -12.83
CA THR A 279 6.30 -11.38 -11.48
C THR A 279 6.82 -12.47 -10.53
N SER A 280 7.53 -13.47 -11.07
CA SER A 280 8.21 -14.49 -10.28
C SER A 280 9.61 -14.75 -10.82
N VAL A 281 10.63 -14.60 -9.97
CA VAL A 281 12.04 -14.81 -10.33
C VAL A 281 12.75 -15.55 -9.19
N GLY A 282 12.94 -16.85 -9.34
CA GLY A 282 13.46 -17.71 -8.29
C GLY A 282 12.52 -17.71 -7.07
N VAL A 283 13.02 -17.24 -5.94
CA VAL A 283 12.22 -17.12 -4.69
C VAL A 283 11.52 -15.77 -4.53
N ARG A 284 11.62 -14.89 -5.53
CA ARG A 284 11.06 -13.52 -5.48
C ARG A 284 9.68 -13.49 -6.11
N ASN A 285 8.75 -12.79 -5.46
CA ASN A 285 7.36 -12.67 -5.90
C ASN A 285 6.97 -11.17 -5.92
N PHE A 286 6.80 -10.64 -7.11
CA PHE A 286 6.47 -9.24 -7.35
C PHE A 286 4.98 -9.09 -7.67
N ALA A 287 4.13 -9.58 -6.78
CA ALA A 287 2.70 -9.52 -6.91
C ALA A 287 1.99 -9.58 -5.54
N PHE A 288 0.76 -9.10 -5.51
CA PHE A 288 -0.17 -9.28 -4.40
C PHE A 288 -1.58 -9.59 -4.92
N LYS A 289 -2.40 -10.16 -4.06
CA LYS A 289 -3.82 -10.42 -4.32
C LYS A 289 -4.64 -9.33 -3.62
N ALA A 290 -5.72 -8.86 -4.28
CA ALA A 290 -6.74 -8.06 -3.63
C ALA A 290 -8.14 -8.63 -3.88
N GLU A 291 -8.97 -8.62 -2.83
CA GLU A 291 -10.39 -9.00 -2.87
C GLU A 291 -11.22 -7.72 -2.94
N LEU A 292 -11.91 -7.54 -4.06
CA LEU A 292 -12.74 -6.37 -4.34
C LEU A 292 -14.18 -6.62 -3.91
N LYS A 293 -14.81 -5.63 -3.28
CA LYS A 293 -16.27 -5.63 -3.05
C LYS A 293 -17.02 -5.16 -4.29
N ALA A 294 -18.31 -5.48 -4.39
CA ALA A 294 -19.18 -4.91 -5.40
C ALA A 294 -19.15 -3.37 -5.35
N GLY A 295 -19.10 -2.73 -6.52
CA GLY A 295 -18.96 -1.29 -6.66
C GLY A 295 -17.53 -0.84 -6.84
N LYS A 296 -17.24 0.41 -6.45
CA LYS A 296 -15.95 1.07 -6.61
C LYS A 296 -14.98 0.68 -5.49
N ASN A 297 -13.75 0.36 -5.88
CA ASN A 297 -12.65 0.00 -4.99
C ASN A 297 -11.46 0.91 -5.33
N ASP A 298 -11.16 1.84 -4.43
CA ASP A 298 -10.01 2.73 -4.53
C ASP A 298 -8.93 2.27 -3.55
N PHE A 299 -7.78 1.90 -4.08
CA PHE A 299 -6.64 1.43 -3.32
C PHE A 299 -5.43 2.33 -3.52
N SER A 300 -4.74 2.63 -2.46
CA SER A 300 -3.40 3.23 -2.48
C SER A 300 -2.59 2.59 -1.36
N ASP A 301 -1.49 1.95 -1.73
CA ASP A 301 -0.55 1.47 -0.73
C ASP A 301 0.32 2.60 -0.21
N TYR A 302 0.71 2.50 1.06
CA TYR A 302 1.65 3.42 1.70
C TYR A 302 2.62 2.69 2.63
N LEU A 303 2.54 1.35 2.71
CA LEU A 303 3.34 0.52 3.60
C LEU A 303 4.47 -0.22 2.87
N ARG A 304 4.27 -0.58 1.60
CA ARG A 304 5.26 -1.33 0.83
C ARG A 304 5.69 -0.56 -0.41
N ARG A 305 6.87 0.07 -0.34
CA ARG A 305 7.53 0.67 -1.49
C ARG A 305 8.02 -0.41 -2.45
N ILE A 306 7.74 -0.24 -3.74
CA ILE A 306 8.16 -1.12 -4.82
C ILE A 306 8.97 -0.36 -5.87
N GLY A 307 9.84 -1.05 -6.62
CA GLY A 307 10.46 -0.55 -7.84
C GLY A 307 9.75 -1.14 -9.06
N ALA A 308 9.26 -0.32 -9.97
CA ALA A 308 8.51 -0.78 -11.13
C ALA A 308 8.48 0.23 -12.27
N ARG A 309 8.40 -0.29 -13.48
CA ARG A 309 7.95 0.43 -14.66
C ARG A 309 6.65 -0.15 -15.21
N TYR A 310 6.49 -1.47 -15.11
CA TYR A 310 5.37 -2.19 -15.71
C TYR A 310 4.53 -2.86 -14.65
N PHE A 311 3.21 -2.82 -14.85
CA PHE A 311 2.24 -3.52 -14.02
C PHE A 311 1.44 -4.50 -14.88
N ILE A 312 1.03 -5.61 -14.29
CA ILE A 312 0.03 -6.50 -14.85
C ILE A 312 -1.09 -6.66 -13.84
N ILE A 313 -2.31 -6.45 -14.30
CA ILE A 313 -3.52 -6.57 -13.48
C ILE A 313 -4.40 -7.64 -14.10
N PHE A 314 -4.61 -8.74 -13.37
CA PHE A 314 -5.60 -9.75 -13.70
C PHE A 314 -6.87 -9.45 -12.91
N VAL A 315 -7.98 -9.31 -13.61
CA VAL A 315 -9.30 -9.15 -13.00
C VAL A 315 -10.12 -10.38 -13.27
N ALA A 316 -10.50 -11.13 -12.22
CA ALA A 316 -11.28 -12.36 -12.32
C ALA A 316 -12.76 -12.07 -12.63
N ALA A 317 -12.99 -11.27 -13.67
CA ALA A 317 -14.33 -10.86 -14.11
C ALA A 317 -14.33 -10.59 -15.63
N LYS A 318 -15.49 -10.75 -16.23
CA LYS A 318 -15.75 -10.44 -17.66
C LYS A 318 -16.35 -9.06 -17.86
N LYS A 319 -16.86 -8.45 -16.79
CA LYS A 319 -17.46 -7.10 -16.79
C LYS A 319 -16.93 -6.30 -15.61
N PHE A 320 -16.27 -5.19 -15.90
CA PHE A 320 -15.74 -4.27 -14.89
C PHE A 320 -15.32 -2.95 -15.52
N LYS A 321 -14.96 -1.97 -14.69
CA LYS A 321 -14.34 -0.73 -15.14
C LYS A 321 -13.05 -0.50 -14.36
N ILE A 322 -11.95 -0.27 -15.06
CA ILE A 322 -10.73 0.24 -14.47
C ILE A 322 -10.65 1.74 -14.73
N ASN A 323 -10.76 2.53 -13.66
CA ASN A 323 -10.77 4.00 -13.75
C ASN A 323 -9.34 4.54 -13.82
N ASP A 324 -8.46 3.97 -12.99
CA ASP A 324 -7.06 4.38 -12.89
C ASP A 324 -6.21 3.27 -12.27
N ALA A 325 -4.92 3.24 -12.60
CA ALA A 325 -3.92 2.41 -11.94
C ALA A 325 -2.52 2.90 -12.29
N GLY A 326 -1.58 2.74 -11.37
CA GLY A 326 -0.19 3.15 -11.55
C GLY A 326 0.58 3.20 -10.25
N ILE A 327 1.43 4.20 -10.11
CA ILE A 327 2.34 4.37 -8.98
C ILE A 327 2.41 5.84 -8.55
N ARG A 328 2.58 6.07 -7.24
CA ARG A 328 3.02 7.34 -6.67
C ARG A 328 4.49 7.21 -6.33
N GLU A 329 5.35 7.98 -6.98
CA GLU A 329 6.78 7.95 -6.68
C GLU A 329 7.03 8.52 -5.29
N GLU A 330 7.92 7.88 -4.57
CA GLU A 330 8.49 8.42 -3.35
C GLU A 330 9.76 9.17 -3.69
N LEU A 331 9.75 10.49 -3.48
CA LEU A 331 10.81 11.40 -3.86
C LEU A 331 11.50 11.99 -2.62
N TYR A 332 12.81 12.14 -2.70
CA TYR A 332 13.58 12.87 -1.70
C TYR A 332 13.61 14.35 -2.05
N PRO A 333 13.34 15.25 -1.10
CA PRO A 333 13.41 16.69 -1.34
C PRO A 333 14.85 17.17 -1.34
N PHE A 334 15.56 16.92 -2.44
CA PHE A 334 16.83 17.58 -2.70
C PHE A 334 16.58 19.10 -2.63
N ASP A 335 17.54 19.82 -2.08
CA ASP A 335 17.41 21.26 -1.95
C ASP A 335 17.04 21.86 -3.31
N LYS A 336 15.80 22.32 -3.40
CA LYS A 336 15.46 23.27 -4.43
C LYS A 336 16.20 24.53 -4.04
N PRO A 337 16.99 25.11 -4.96
CA PRO A 337 17.65 26.38 -4.71
C PRO A 337 16.62 27.44 -4.36
#